data_b8f53402906c463ff8094af86f95f55b
#
_entry.id   b8f53402906c463ff8094af86f95f55b
#
_cell.length_a   1.000
_cell.length_b   1.000
_cell.length_c   1.000
_cell.angle_alpha   90.00
_cell.angle_beta   90.00
_cell.angle_gamma   90.00
#
_symmetry.space_group_name_H-M   'P 1'
#
loop_
_entity.id
_entity.type
_entity.pdbx_description
1 polymer ?
#
loop_
_entity_poly.entity_id
_entity_poly.type
_entity_poly.pdbx_seq_one_letter_code
_entity_poly.pdbx_strand_id
1 'polypeptide(L)'
;MTLTAARPEHPTPSAERLSAGDWLVRRRNDGATPDVICAELIANGWHADVASKAALSALTTTDRHRWLYVALCWSAGLAALSAASAAHIALSDESDPLALASCITLALVAAPIGLIADRWARRVEADEPHAIWSPTRRVLFATLASATAAVGIIRLLVYTFGAVAAAVGARGYEFTPAAFIQVAVTLSVALPLFAWSLAEWRKSNVVIRVLRRTADRGAGAPRPTD
;
A
#
# COMPACT_ATOMS: atom_id res chain seq x y z
N MET A 1 44.41 61.57 -27.39
CA MET A 1 44.46 60.43 -26.37
C MET A 1 43.07 60.22 -25.85
N THR A 2 42.35 59.32 -26.44
CA THR A 2 40.97 58.99 -26.05
C THR A 2 40.99 57.63 -25.35
N LEU A 3 40.80 57.66 -24.05
CA LEU A 3 40.66 56.45 -23.19
C LEU A 3 39.27 55.85 -23.42
N THR A 4 39.24 54.75 -24.16
CA THR A 4 38.05 53.91 -24.29
C THR A 4 37.92 53.08 -23.01
N ALA A 5 36.96 53.43 -22.19
CA ALA A 5 36.61 52.65 -20.97
C ALA A 5 36.03 51.30 -21.38
N ALA A 6 36.73 50.23 -21.07
CA ALA A 6 36.25 48.86 -21.24
C ALA A 6 35.02 48.66 -20.33
N ARG A 7 33.92 48.35 -20.95
CA ARG A 7 32.66 47.97 -20.27
C ARG A 7 32.88 46.60 -19.60
N PRO A 8 32.65 46.46 -18.30
CA PRO A 8 32.75 45.15 -17.65
C PRO A 8 31.68 44.25 -18.25
N GLU A 9 32.09 43.18 -18.93
CA GLU A 9 31.22 42.07 -19.30
C GLU A 9 30.75 41.41 -17.99
N HIS A 10 29.50 41.68 -17.64
CA HIS A 10 28.82 40.86 -16.62
C HIS A 10 28.73 39.44 -17.20
N PRO A 11 29.30 38.43 -16.53
CA PRO A 11 29.00 37.05 -16.86
C PRO A 11 27.54 36.84 -16.59
N THR A 12 26.74 36.76 -17.63
CA THR A 12 25.36 36.23 -17.54
C THR A 12 25.48 34.81 -16.98
N PRO A 13 24.97 34.54 -15.78
CA PRO A 13 24.90 33.16 -15.32
C PRO A 13 24.07 32.42 -16.33
N SER A 14 24.69 31.51 -17.09
CA SER A 14 24.00 30.50 -17.85
C SER A 14 23.11 29.77 -16.85
N ALA A 15 21.87 30.23 -16.72
CA ALA A 15 20.84 29.52 -15.96
C ALA A 15 20.74 28.15 -16.64
N GLU A 16 21.45 27.20 -16.05
CA GLU A 16 21.43 25.81 -16.44
C GLU A 16 19.96 25.42 -16.39
N ARG A 17 19.32 25.36 -17.56
CA ARG A 17 17.90 24.97 -17.67
C ARG A 17 17.85 23.51 -17.30
N LEU A 18 17.70 23.26 -16.00
CA LEU A 18 17.44 21.93 -15.49
C LEU A 18 16.30 21.32 -16.31
N SER A 19 16.46 20.10 -16.78
CA SER A 19 15.33 19.39 -17.35
C SER A 19 14.21 19.32 -16.30
N ALA A 20 12.95 19.27 -16.74
CA ALA A 20 11.82 19.13 -15.82
C ALA A 20 11.98 17.91 -14.90
N GLY A 21 12.63 16.84 -15.41
CA GLY A 21 12.94 15.65 -14.62
C GLY A 21 13.96 15.92 -13.52
N ASP A 22 15.05 16.63 -13.82
CA ASP A 22 16.09 16.96 -12.83
C ASP A 22 15.56 17.90 -11.76
N TRP A 23 14.70 18.84 -12.14
CA TRP A 23 14.03 19.72 -11.20
C TRP A 23 13.13 18.93 -10.23
N LEU A 24 12.34 17.98 -10.73
CA LEU A 24 11.48 17.11 -9.92
C LEU A 24 12.31 16.27 -8.93
N VAL A 25 13.44 15.70 -9.41
CA VAL A 25 14.37 14.93 -8.56
C VAL A 25 14.98 15.81 -7.48
N ARG A 26 15.38 17.04 -7.82
CA ARG A 26 15.93 17.99 -6.84
C ARG A 26 14.90 18.36 -5.79
N ARG A 27 13.66 18.73 -6.19
CA ARG A 27 12.59 19.07 -5.23
C ARG A 27 12.22 17.92 -4.31
N ARG A 28 12.22 16.70 -4.83
CA ARG A 28 12.06 15.49 -4.00
C ARG A 28 13.17 15.34 -2.97
N ASN A 29 14.43 15.52 -3.39
CA ASN A 29 15.60 15.41 -2.52
C ASN A 29 15.63 16.52 -1.45
N ASP A 30 15.06 17.70 -1.76
CA ASP A 30 14.84 18.80 -0.82
C ASP A 30 13.69 18.53 0.17
N GLY A 31 13.04 17.36 0.09
CA GLY A 31 11.95 16.96 0.98
C GLY A 31 10.60 17.61 0.64
N ALA A 32 10.45 18.18 -0.57
CA ALA A 32 9.16 18.76 -0.97
C ALA A 32 8.08 17.70 -1.08
N THR A 33 6.90 18.00 -0.51
CA THR A 33 5.76 17.11 -0.58
C THR A 33 5.09 17.15 -1.96
N PRO A 34 4.38 16.08 -2.39
CA PRO A 34 3.77 16.02 -3.72
C PRO A 34 2.80 17.16 -4.02
N ASP A 35 2.09 17.65 -3.00
CA ASP A 35 1.16 18.77 -3.12
C ASP A 35 1.89 20.09 -3.38
N VAL A 36 3.05 20.30 -2.74
CA VAL A 36 3.93 21.46 -3.01
C VAL A 36 4.47 21.39 -4.43
N ILE A 37 5.01 20.23 -4.84
CA ILE A 37 5.52 20.03 -6.21
C ILE A 37 4.40 20.28 -7.25
N CYS A 38 3.21 19.72 -7.01
CA CYS A 38 2.06 19.91 -7.89
C CYS A 38 1.63 21.38 -7.98
N ALA A 39 1.58 22.09 -6.85
CA ALA A 39 1.23 23.51 -6.80
C ALA A 39 2.27 24.38 -7.54
N GLU A 40 3.55 24.10 -7.36
CA GLU A 40 4.63 24.80 -8.07
C GLU A 40 4.57 24.56 -9.59
N LEU A 41 4.27 23.33 -10.03
CA LEU A 41 4.11 23.03 -11.46
C LEU A 41 2.92 23.77 -12.06
N ILE A 42 1.79 23.82 -11.35
CA ILE A 42 0.59 24.58 -11.80
C ILE A 42 0.90 26.07 -11.85
N ALA A 43 1.59 26.63 -10.84
CA ALA A 43 2.02 28.02 -10.84
C ALA A 43 2.95 28.36 -12.02
N ASN A 44 3.74 27.38 -12.51
CA ASN A 44 4.56 27.50 -13.70
C ASN A 44 3.81 27.19 -15.02
N GLY A 45 2.49 27.15 -15.01
CA GLY A 45 1.65 27.03 -16.20
C GLY A 45 1.38 25.59 -16.65
N TRP A 46 1.72 24.58 -15.86
CA TRP A 46 1.42 23.18 -16.20
C TRP A 46 -0.07 22.89 -15.99
N HIS A 47 -0.63 22.09 -16.88
CA HIS A 47 -2.01 21.60 -16.72
C HIS A 47 -2.12 20.76 -15.42
N ALA A 48 -3.19 20.95 -14.65
CA ALA A 48 -3.37 20.30 -13.35
C ALA A 48 -3.24 18.76 -13.38
N ASP A 49 -3.75 18.12 -14.45
CA ASP A 49 -3.64 16.66 -14.63
C ASP A 49 -2.20 16.22 -14.86
N VAL A 50 -1.44 17.01 -15.64
CA VAL A 50 -0.04 16.69 -15.97
C VAL A 50 0.84 16.97 -14.75
N ALA A 51 0.60 18.08 -14.06
CA ALA A 51 1.29 18.45 -12.83
C ALA A 51 1.11 17.39 -11.72
N SER A 52 -0.11 16.90 -11.53
CA SER A 52 -0.41 15.85 -10.54
C SER A 52 0.27 14.52 -10.88
N LYS A 53 0.27 14.13 -12.15
CA LYS A 53 0.97 12.92 -12.62
C LYS A 53 2.48 13.06 -12.49
N ALA A 54 3.05 14.22 -12.85
CA ALA A 54 4.48 14.50 -12.72
C ALA A 54 4.93 14.49 -11.27
N ALA A 55 4.19 15.14 -10.36
CA ALA A 55 4.46 15.14 -8.93
C ALA A 55 4.41 13.72 -8.35
N LEU A 56 3.43 12.91 -8.77
CA LEU A 56 3.32 11.51 -8.36
C LEU A 56 4.48 10.67 -8.90
N SER A 57 4.85 10.85 -10.18
CA SER A 57 5.94 10.10 -10.80
C SER A 57 7.30 10.42 -10.17
N ALA A 58 7.54 11.67 -9.78
CA ALA A 58 8.75 12.07 -9.09
C ALA A 58 8.98 11.32 -7.77
N LEU A 59 7.89 10.96 -7.08
CA LEU A 59 7.93 10.21 -5.84
C LEU A 59 8.05 8.70 -6.03
N THR A 60 7.61 8.19 -7.19
CA THR A 60 7.55 6.74 -7.46
C THR A 60 8.81 6.21 -8.15
N THR A 61 9.76 7.06 -8.52
CA THR A 61 10.89 6.71 -9.37
C THR A 61 11.89 5.70 -8.79
N THR A 62 11.78 5.33 -7.52
CA THR A 62 12.68 4.29 -7.00
C THR A 62 11.94 3.39 -6.03
N ASP A 63 11.39 2.31 -6.53
CA ASP A 63 10.82 1.20 -5.75
C ASP A 63 11.96 0.37 -5.12
N ARG A 64 12.96 1.09 -4.52
CA ARG A 64 14.17 0.50 -3.94
C ARG A 64 13.83 -0.54 -2.88
N HIS A 65 12.75 -0.31 -2.14
CA HIS A 65 12.34 -1.15 -1.03
C HIS A 65 11.18 -2.11 -1.37
N ARG A 66 10.87 -2.31 -2.67
CA ARG A 66 9.75 -3.17 -3.11
C ARG A 66 9.78 -4.57 -2.49
N TRP A 67 10.96 -5.17 -2.42
CA TRP A 67 11.12 -6.52 -1.89
C TRP A 67 10.79 -6.63 -0.41
N LEU A 68 11.00 -5.55 0.34
CA LEU A 68 10.64 -5.49 1.76
C LEU A 68 9.13 -5.57 1.95
N TYR A 69 8.36 -4.81 1.15
CA TYR A 69 6.90 -4.85 1.18
C TYR A 69 6.35 -6.18 0.64
N VAL A 70 7.00 -6.76 -0.36
CA VAL A 70 6.66 -8.11 -0.85
C VAL A 70 6.86 -9.13 0.27
N ALA A 71 8.04 -9.14 0.91
CA ALA A 71 8.32 -10.05 2.02
C ALA A 71 7.33 -9.87 3.17
N LEU A 72 7.00 -8.63 3.53
CA LEU A 72 6.03 -8.31 4.57
C LEU A 72 4.64 -8.87 4.25
N CYS A 73 4.09 -8.57 3.09
CA CYS A 73 2.73 -9.00 2.73
C CYS A 73 2.63 -10.52 2.54
N TRP A 74 3.64 -11.13 1.90
CA TRP A 74 3.68 -12.58 1.72
C TRP A 74 3.81 -13.32 3.04
N SER A 75 4.73 -12.92 3.91
CA SER A 75 4.92 -13.57 5.20
C SER A 75 3.70 -13.39 6.12
N ALA A 76 3.10 -12.21 6.16
CA ALA A 76 1.87 -11.96 6.91
C ALA A 76 0.71 -12.82 6.38
N GLY A 77 0.53 -12.89 5.07
CA GLY A 77 -0.49 -13.72 4.44
C GLY A 77 -0.28 -15.22 4.69
N LEU A 78 0.95 -15.71 4.54
CA LEU A 78 1.31 -17.10 4.80
C LEU A 78 1.14 -17.48 6.28
N ALA A 79 1.59 -16.64 7.19
CA ALA A 79 1.43 -16.88 8.63
C ALA A 79 -0.04 -16.97 9.01
N ALA A 80 -0.87 -16.05 8.53
CA ALA A 80 -2.31 -16.03 8.79
C ALA A 80 -3.02 -17.24 8.18
N LEU A 81 -2.73 -17.58 6.92
CA LEU A 81 -3.32 -18.73 6.26
C LEU A 81 -2.94 -20.03 6.97
N SER A 82 -1.66 -20.19 7.30
CA SER A 82 -1.15 -21.39 7.98
C SER A 82 -1.72 -21.53 9.38
N ALA A 83 -1.83 -20.43 10.15
CA ALA A 83 -2.44 -20.45 11.48
C ALA A 83 -3.93 -20.83 11.41
N ALA A 84 -4.69 -20.25 10.48
CA ALA A 84 -6.09 -20.59 10.28
C ALA A 84 -6.27 -22.06 9.82
N SER A 85 -5.41 -22.54 8.92
CA SER A 85 -5.44 -23.93 8.45
C SER A 85 -5.07 -24.93 9.58
N ALA A 86 -4.02 -24.61 10.36
CA ALA A 86 -3.65 -25.45 11.50
C ALA A 86 -4.79 -25.59 12.52
N ALA A 87 -5.45 -24.48 12.85
CA ALA A 87 -6.59 -24.51 13.76
C ALA A 87 -7.78 -25.29 13.17
N HIS A 88 -8.00 -25.18 11.84
CA HIS A 88 -9.06 -25.92 11.17
C HIS A 88 -8.80 -27.43 11.18
N ILE A 89 -7.56 -27.86 10.89
CA ILE A 89 -7.14 -29.27 10.94
C ILE A 89 -7.24 -29.80 12.37
N ALA A 90 -6.80 -29.04 13.37
CA ALA A 90 -6.87 -29.45 14.77
C ALA A 90 -8.29 -29.61 15.31
N LEU A 91 -9.28 -28.95 14.70
CA LEU A 91 -10.70 -29.03 15.06
C LEU A 91 -11.49 -30.00 14.17
N SER A 92 -10.86 -30.66 13.21
CA SER A 92 -11.49 -31.70 12.39
C SER A 92 -11.36 -33.06 13.04
N ASP A 93 -12.38 -33.90 12.90
CA ASP A 93 -12.38 -35.28 13.43
C ASP A 93 -11.33 -36.18 12.75
N GLU A 94 -10.99 -35.87 11.49
CA GLU A 94 -9.94 -36.52 10.73
C GLU A 94 -8.69 -35.62 10.69
N SER A 95 -7.99 -35.50 11.81
CA SER A 95 -6.77 -34.71 11.85
C SER A 95 -5.60 -35.47 11.18
N ASP A 96 -5.04 -34.88 10.12
CA ASP A 96 -3.76 -35.32 9.54
C ASP A 96 -2.59 -34.68 10.33
N PRO A 97 -1.82 -35.47 11.13
CA PRO A 97 -0.73 -34.92 11.92
C PRO A 97 0.38 -34.29 11.06
N LEU A 98 0.60 -34.78 9.84
CA LEU A 98 1.63 -34.25 8.94
C LEU A 98 1.20 -32.88 8.38
N ALA A 99 -0.06 -32.76 7.96
CA ALA A 99 -0.62 -31.50 7.50
C ALA A 99 -0.64 -30.46 8.63
N LEU A 100 -1.02 -30.85 9.84
CA LEU A 100 -0.98 -29.98 11.02
C LEU A 100 0.44 -29.49 11.31
N ALA A 101 1.40 -30.42 11.38
CA ALA A 101 2.82 -30.07 11.62
C ALA A 101 3.36 -29.12 10.53
N SER A 102 3.00 -29.35 9.27
CA SER A 102 3.41 -28.50 8.15
C SER A 102 2.85 -27.07 8.29
N CYS A 103 1.57 -26.92 8.64
CA CYS A 103 0.94 -25.61 8.85
C CYS A 103 1.58 -24.88 10.05
N ILE A 104 1.80 -25.57 11.18
CA ILE A 104 2.45 -24.97 12.36
C ILE A 104 3.86 -24.51 12.01
N THR A 105 4.64 -25.35 11.33
CA THR A 105 6.02 -25.03 10.93
C THR A 105 6.04 -23.79 10.02
N LEU A 106 5.15 -23.75 9.04
CA LEU A 106 5.07 -22.60 8.12
C LEU A 106 4.67 -21.32 8.85
N ALA A 107 3.73 -21.38 9.79
CA ALA A 107 3.36 -20.24 10.61
C ALA A 107 4.52 -19.75 11.48
N LEU A 108 5.24 -20.67 12.13
CA LEU A 108 6.39 -20.37 12.98
C LEU A 108 7.57 -19.75 12.21
N VAL A 109 7.74 -20.08 10.94
CA VAL A 109 8.76 -19.47 10.08
C VAL A 109 8.29 -18.14 9.49
N ALA A 110 7.07 -18.08 8.99
CA ALA A 110 6.56 -16.91 8.32
C ALA A 110 6.30 -15.73 9.28
N ALA A 111 5.80 -15.99 10.49
CA ALA A 111 5.48 -14.93 11.44
C ALA A 111 6.70 -14.08 11.86
N PRO A 112 7.86 -14.63 12.27
CA PRO A 112 9.02 -13.81 12.58
C PRO A 112 9.58 -13.05 11.36
N ILE A 113 9.54 -13.64 10.16
CA ILE A 113 9.92 -12.95 8.92
C ILE A 113 9.04 -11.72 8.72
N GLY A 114 7.71 -11.86 8.89
CA GLY A 114 6.77 -10.76 8.80
C GLY A 114 7.03 -9.66 9.83
N LEU A 115 7.31 -10.03 11.08
CA LEU A 115 7.61 -9.07 12.15
C LEU A 115 8.91 -8.31 11.88
N ILE A 116 9.95 -8.99 11.38
CA ILE A 116 11.22 -8.35 11.01
C ILE A 116 10.99 -7.40 9.83
N ALA A 117 10.28 -7.86 8.80
CA ALA A 117 9.96 -7.04 7.64
C ALA A 117 9.11 -5.80 8.01
N ASP A 118 8.13 -5.93 8.93
CA ASP A 118 7.33 -4.80 9.41
C ASP A 118 8.21 -3.78 10.15
N ARG A 119 9.11 -4.24 11.04
CA ARG A 119 10.02 -3.35 11.74
C ARG A 119 10.97 -2.60 10.78
N TRP A 120 11.46 -3.28 9.76
CA TRP A 120 12.31 -2.66 8.74
C TRP A 120 11.52 -1.68 7.87
N ALA A 121 10.30 -2.05 7.47
CA ALA A 121 9.41 -1.15 6.73
C ALA A 121 9.15 0.14 7.50
N ARG A 122 8.85 0.06 8.80
CA ARG A 122 8.64 1.24 9.66
C ARG A 122 9.90 2.10 9.79
N ARG A 123 11.10 1.52 9.84
CA ARG A 123 12.35 2.28 9.85
C ARG A 123 12.58 3.00 8.53
N VAL A 124 12.40 2.29 7.41
CA VAL A 124 12.50 2.90 6.08
C VAL A 124 11.47 4.01 5.91
N GLU A 125 10.25 3.84 6.37
CA GLU A 125 9.20 4.86 6.32
C GLU A 125 9.50 6.07 7.23
N ALA A 126 10.24 5.88 8.32
CA ALA A 126 10.69 6.96 9.19
C ALA A 126 11.86 7.75 8.57
N ASP A 127 12.80 7.05 7.93
CA ASP A 127 13.97 7.66 7.28
C ASP A 127 13.60 8.28 5.92
N GLU A 128 12.68 7.65 5.20
CA GLU A 128 12.20 8.06 3.88
C GLU A 128 10.66 8.14 3.85
N PRO A 129 10.03 9.23 4.33
CA PRO A 129 8.56 9.35 4.43
C PRO A 129 7.82 9.14 3.10
N HIS A 130 8.49 9.42 1.96
CA HIS A 130 7.93 9.19 0.64
C HIS A 130 7.82 7.69 0.28
N ALA A 131 8.50 6.79 0.98
CA ALA A 131 8.37 5.34 0.77
C ALA A 131 6.93 4.82 1.00
N ILE A 132 6.16 5.51 1.86
CA ILE A 132 4.74 5.21 2.11
C ILE A 132 3.90 5.29 0.83
N TRP A 133 4.32 6.09 -0.15
CA TRP A 133 3.58 6.36 -1.39
C TRP A 133 3.97 5.46 -2.55
N SER A 134 4.85 4.48 -2.31
CA SER A 134 5.25 3.49 -3.30
C SER A 134 4.02 2.80 -3.93
N PRO A 135 3.94 2.72 -5.28
CA PRO A 135 2.86 2.02 -5.96
C PRO A 135 2.83 0.54 -5.62
N THR A 136 4.00 -0.09 -5.48
CA THR A 136 4.12 -1.50 -5.08
C THR A 136 3.52 -1.73 -3.69
N ARG A 137 3.83 -0.88 -2.71
CA ARG A 137 3.24 -0.94 -1.37
C ARG A 137 1.71 -0.89 -1.44
N ARG A 138 1.17 0.07 -2.18
CA ARG A 138 -0.27 0.25 -2.33
C ARG A 138 -0.96 -0.96 -2.95
N VAL A 139 -0.39 -1.52 -4.02
CA VAL A 139 -0.95 -2.71 -4.69
C VAL A 139 -0.91 -3.91 -3.77
N LEU A 140 0.21 -4.16 -3.10
CA LEU A 140 0.38 -5.32 -2.21
C LEU A 140 -0.60 -5.28 -1.03
N PHE A 141 -0.75 -4.14 -0.35
CA PHE A 141 -1.71 -4.02 0.75
C PHE A 141 -3.17 -4.08 0.26
N ALA A 142 -3.49 -3.54 -0.93
CA ALA A 142 -4.81 -3.70 -1.52
C ALA A 142 -5.10 -5.17 -1.85
N THR A 143 -4.15 -5.89 -2.43
CA THR A 143 -4.27 -7.32 -2.76
C THR A 143 -4.44 -8.15 -1.49
N LEU A 144 -3.63 -7.90 -0.46
CA LEU A 144 -3.74 -8.60 0.81
C LEU A 144 -5.10 -8.34 1.48
N ALA A 145 -5.57 -7.09 1.50
CA ALA A 145 -6.89 -6.74 2.02
C ALA A 145 -8.01 -7.44 1.23
N SER A 146 -7.93 -7.43 -0.10
CA SER A 146 -8.93 -8.09 -0.94
C SER A 146 -8.94 -9.60 -0.74
N ALA A 147 -7.77 -10.23 -0.66
CA ALA A 147 -7.64 -11.67 -0.45
C ALA A 147 -8.20 -12.07 0.93
N THR A 148 -7.86 -11.34 1.98
CA THR A 148 -8.37 -11.64 3.35
C THR A 148 -9.88 -11.40 3.45
N ALA A 149 -10.41 -10.35 2.81
CA ALA A 149 -11.84 -10.12 2.72
C ALA A 149 -12.56 -11.26 1.97
N ALA A 150 -12.02 -11.69 0.84
CA ALA A 150 -12.58 -12.78 0.05
C ALA A 150 -12.64 -14.09 0.86
N VAL A 151 -11.55 -14.45 1.55
CA VAL A 151 -11.52 -15.63 2.43
C VAL A 151 -12.58 -15.52 3.53
N GLY A 152 -12.69 -14.38 4.20
CA GLY A 152 -13.69 -14.15 5.25
C GLY A 152 -15.12 -14.28 4.73
N ILE A 153 -15.41 -13.66 3.58
CA ILE A 153 -16.74 -13.70 2.95
C ILE A 153 -17.09 -15.13 2.51
N ILE A 154 -16.18 -15.83 1.84
CA ILE A 154 -16.40 -17.20 1.38
C ILE A 154 -16.70 -18.11 2.57
N ARG A 155 -15.93 -18.02 3.64
CA ARG A 155 -16.16 -18.82 4.86
C ARG A 155 -17.51 -18.52 5.50
N LEU A 156 -17.87 -17.25 5.58
CA LEU A 156 -19.17 -16.84 6.11
C LEU A 156 -20.33 -17.34 5.25
N LEU A 157 -20.20 -17.26 3.92
CA LEU A 157 -21.21 -17.76 2.98
C LEU A 157 -21.38 -19.28 3.09
N VAL A 158 -20.29 -20.05 3.15
CA VAL A 158 -20.33 -21.51 3.29
C VAL A 158 -21.00 -21.89 4.61
N TYR A 159 -20.66 -21.22 5.71
CA TYR A 159 -21.28 -21.45 7.01
C TYR A 159 -22.78 -21.12 7.00
N THR A 160 -23.13 -19.92 6.49
CA THR A 160 -24.54 -19.49 6.41
C THR A 160 -25.35 -20.44 5.55
N PHE A 161 -24.82 -20.87 4.41
CA PHE A 161 -25.47 -21.88 3.55
C PHE A 161 -25.69 -23.18 4.31
N GLY A 162 -24.68 -23.72 4.99
CA GLY A 162 -24.78 -24.94 5.79
C GLY A 162 -25.83 -24.81 6.89
N ALA A 163 -25.85 -23.69 7.61
CA ALA A 163 -26.84 -23.43 8.65
C ALA A 163 -28.28 -23.37 8.12
N VAL A 164 -28.49 -22.68 6.99
CA VAL A 164 -29.80 -22.62 6.33
C VAL A 164 -30.21 -24.00 5.81
N ALA A 165 -29.30 -24.74 5.16
CA ALA A 165 -29.58 -26.08 4.67
C ALA A 165 -29.99 -27.05 5.81
N ALA A 166 -29.30 -27.00 6.93
CA ALA A 166 -29.67 -27.76 8.14
C ALA A 166 -31.04 -27.36 8.69
N ALA A 167 -31.34 -26.05 8.74
CA ALA A 167 -32.61 -25.52 9.24
C ALA A 167 -33.82 -25.93 8.38
N VAL A 168 -33.62 -26.09 7.05
CA VAL A 168 -34.69 -26.58 6.15
C VAL A 168 -34.74 -28.11 6.04
N GLY A 169 -33.90 -28.83 6.81
CA GLY A 169 -33.89 -30.30 6.85
C GLY A 169 -33.26 -30.95 5.63
N ALA A 170 -32.36 -30.28 4.93
CA ALA A 170 -31.65 -30.85 3.80
C ALA A 170 -30.76 -32.03 4.22
N ARG A 171 -30.89 -33.18 3.52
CA ARG A 171 -30.11 -34.37 3.86
C ARG A 171 -28.62 -34.13 3.75
N GLY A 172 -27.87 -34.58 4.75
CA GLY A 172 -26.40 -34.45 4.82
C GLY A 172 -25.88 -33.12 5.36
N TYR A 173 -26.76 -32.24 5.84
CA TYR A 173 -26.40 -31.02 6.52
C TYR A 173 -26.84 -31.09 7.99
N GLU A 174 -25.84 -31.01 8.88
CA GLU A 174 -26.08 -30.93 10.32
C GLU A 174 -25.40 -29.69 10.88
N PHE A 175 -26.09 -28.99 11.76
CA PHE A 175 -25.51 -27.85 12.46
C PHE A 175 -24.61 -28.35 13.57
N THR A 176 -23.29 -28.29 13.37
CA THR A 176 -22.32 -28.71 14.37
C THR A 176 -21.66 -27.51 15.05
N PRO A 177 -21.45 -27.54 16.38
CA PRO A 177 -20.69 -26.51 17.08
C PRO A 177 -19.27 -26.34 16.50
N ALA A 178 -18.66 -27.42 16.01
CA ALA A 178 -17.34 -27.38 15.37
C ALA A 178 -17.32 -26.46 14.15
N ALA A 179 -18.34 -26.45 13.30
CA ALA A 179 -18.42 -25.56 12.14
C ALA A 179 -18.42 -24.07 12.56
N PHE A 180 -19.16 -23.75 13.65
CA PHE A 180 -19.15 -22.38 14.19
C PHE A 180 -17.77 -21.97 14.69
N ILE A 181 -17.09 -22.84 15.45
CA ILE A 181 -15.74 -22.58 15.97
C ILE A 181 -14.74 -22.38 14.81
N GLN A 182 -14.82 -23.21 13.78
CA GLN A 182 -13.95 -23.08 12.60
C GLN A 182 -14.11 -21.73 11.90
N VAL A 183 -15.33 -21.24 11.73
CA VAL A 183 -15.59 -19.90 11.16
C VAL A 183 -15.08 -18.80 12.08
N ALA A 184 -15.35 -18.91 13.39
CA ALA A 184 -14.89 -17.95 14.37
C ALA A 184 -13.36 -17.83 14.39
N VAL A 185 -12.64 -18.95 14.34
CA VAL A 185 -11.16 -18.97 14.23
C VAL A 185 -10.69 -18.33 12.94
N THR A 186 -11.30 -18.67 11.80
CA THR A 186 -10.91 -18.04 10.52
C THR A 186 -11.12 -16.53 10.57
N LEU A 187 -12.25 -16.06 11.07
CA LEU A 187 -12.54 -14.64 11.18
C LEU A 187 -11.63 -13.93 12.19
N SER A 188 -11.26 -14.58 13.31
CA SER A 188 -10.35 -14.00 14.29
C SER A 188 -8.94 -13.72 13.73
N VAL A 189 -8.52 -14.45 12.70
CA VAL A 189 -7.26 -14.21 11.99
C VAL A 189 -7.46 -13.25 10.81
N ALA A 190 -8.51 -13.45 10.03
CA ALA A 190 -8.75 -12.69 8.80
C ALA A 190 -9.11 -11.22 9.09
N LEU A 191 -9.95 -10.93 10.09
CA LEU A 191 -10.39 -9.57 10.38
C LEU A 191 -9.26 -8.62 10.83
N PRO A 192 -8.36 -9.00 11.77
CA PRO A 192 -7.23 -8.16 12.13
C PRO A 192 -6.28 -7.93 10.94
N LEU A 193 -5.99 -8.97 10.15
CA LEU A 193 -5.14 -8.85 8.96
C LEU A 193 -5.77 -7.95 7.90
N PHE A 194 -7.08 -8.08 7.66
CA PHE A 194 -7.83 -7.19 6.78
C PHE A 194 -7.80 -5.75 7.28
N ALA A 195 -8.11 -5.51 8.55
CA ALA A 195 -8.14 -4.18 9.14
C ALA A 195 -6.77 -3.49 9.04
N TRP A 196 -5.70 -4.23 9.36
CA TRP A 196 -4.32 -3.74 9.25
C TRP A 196 -3.95 -3.42 7.80
N SER A 197 -4.15 -4.35 6.87
CA SER A 197 -3.82 -4.14 5.45
C SER A 197 -4.64 -2.99 4.83
N LEU A 198 -5.91 -2.86 5.21
CA LEU A 198 -6.76 -1.74 4.78
C LEU A 198 -6.27 -0.40 5.35
N ALA A 199 -5.84 -0.37 6.60
CA ALA A 199 -5.28 0.83 7.23
C ALA A 199 -3.99 1.28 6.51
N GLU A 200 -3.08 0.33 6.21
CA GLU A 200 -1.85 0.61 5.48
C GLU A 200 -2.11 1.06 4.03
N TRP A 201 -3.07 0.43 3.34
CA TRP A 201 -3.51 0.87 2.02
C TRP A 201 -4.10 2.28 2.05
N ARG A 202 -4.92 2.61 3.07
CA ARG A 202 -5.51 3.96 3.22
C ARG A 202 -4.44 5.02 3.43
N LYS A 203 -3.37 4.75 4.21
CA LYS A 203 -2.23 5.66 4.39
C LYS A 203 -1.57 5.98 3.03
N SER A 204 -1.34 4.97 2.20
CA SER A 204 -0.74 5.15 0.87
C SER A 204 -1.63 5.97 -0.09
N ASN A 205 -2.94 5.99 0.11
CA ASN A 205 -3.90 6.73 -0.73
C ASN A 205 -4.16 8.18 -0.30
N VAL A 206 -3.69 8.59 0.87
CA VAL A 206 -3.89 9.98 1.35
C VAL A 206 -3.28 10.97 0.36
N VAL A 207 -2.09 10.68 -0.15
CA VAL A 207 -1.38 11.54 -1.11
C VAL A 207 -2.16 11.75 -2.39
N ILE A 208 -2.75 10.68 -2.95
CA ILE A 208 -3.56 10.78 -4.19
C ILE A 208 -4.77 11.70 -3.97
N ARG A 209 -5.40 11.62 -2.80
CA ARG A 209 -6.54 12.50 -2.47
C ARG A 209 -6.12 13.95 -2.30
N VAL A 210 -4.94 14.19 -1.70
CA VAL A 210 -4.39 15.54 -1.56
C VAL A 210 -4.05 16.11 -2.93
N LEU A 211 -3.32 15.37 -3.77
CA LEU A 211 -2.97 15.79 -5.13
C LEU A 211 -4.21 16.11 -5.98
N ARG A 212 -5.25 15.27 -5.92
CA ARG A 212 -6.52 15.53 -6.63
C ARG A 212 -7.15 16.85 -6.18
N ARG A 213 -7.21 17.10 -4.86
CA ARG A 213 -7.77 18.36 -4.32
C ARG A 213 -6.94 19.58 -4.76
N THR A 214 -5.62 19.47 -4.84
CA THR A 214 -4.75 20.55 -5.30
C THR A 214 -4.96 20.81 -6.79
N ALA A 215 -5.08 19.76 -7.60
CA ALA A 215 -5.38 19.88 -9.01
C ALA A 215 -6.75 20.54 -9.26
N ASP A 216 -7.79 20.14 -8.50
CA ASP A 216 -9.15 20.71 -8.61
C ASP A 216 -9.13 22.21 -8.25
N ARG A 217 -8.38 22.62 -7.24
CA ARG A 217 -8.24 24.05 -6.86
C ARG A 217 -7.49 24.84 -7.93
N GLY A 218 -6.43 24.28 -8.50
CA GLY A 218 -5.67 24.92 -9.57
C GLY A 218 -6.46 25.08 -10.87
N ALA A 219 -7.33 24.12 -11.18
CA ALA A 219 -8.22 24.20 -12.36
C ALA A 219 -9.32 25.26 -12.23
N GLY A 220 -9.74 25.60 -11.01
CA GLY A 220 -10.76 26.63 -10.74
C GLY A 220 -10.21 28.06 -10.62
N ALA A 221 -8.89 28.24 -10.60
CA ALA A 221 -8.30 29.57 -10.55
C ALA A 221 -8.49 30.29 -11.91
N PRO A 222 -9.01 31.53 -11.95
CA PRO A 222 -9.12 32.30 -13.19
C PRO A 222 -7.72 32.45 -13.79
N ARG A 223 -7.59 32.12 -15.09
CA ARG A 223 -6.35 32.38 -15.84
C ARG A 223 -6.09 33.89 -15.78
N PRO A 224 -4.86 34.34 -15.47
CA PRO A 224 -4.52 35.71 -15.68
C PRO A 224 -4.80 36.04 -17.16
N THR A 225 -5.72 36.98 -17.38
CA THR A 225 -5.96 37.56 -18.71
C THR A 225 -4.75 38.43 -19.01
N ASP A 226 -3.95 38.01 -20.00
CA ASP A 226 -2.90 38.81 -20.59
C ASP A 226 -3.47 40.03 -21.30
#